data_949f31eecc1fb1848a2c73cced9025dd
#
_entry.id   949f31eecc1fb1848a2c73cced9025dd
#
_cell.length_a   1.000
_cell.length_b   1.000
_cell.length_c   1.000
_cell.angle_alpha   90.00
_cell.angle_beta   90.00
_cell.angle_gamma   90.00
#
_symmetry.space_group_name_H-M   'P 1'
#
loop_
_entity.id
_entity.type
_entity.pdbx_description
1 polymer ?
#
loop_
_entity_poly.entity_id
_entity_poly.type
_entity_poly.pdbx_seq_one_letter_code
_entity_poly.pdbx_strand_id
1 'polypeptide(L)'
;MLNNIVITDEERKLFLSWTALDEDLAEVEPDLAEAVLRSRLDFARGDLSRTDYWHDPEGIDVFEDVPYVDDGTRAHRLDLYLPHDSVVRGGKTTPVYIDIHGGGFVYSYKELNRNFCTNLAKLGFAVFSVNYRPAPETDFLGQLEDVAAAFRWIRIHRHEYPIDQNNVFLTGDSAGGTLALYMTAIERSGKFAKAMGVGQSGLTVAGSAFVSPLADLTPYLALCEPGTRKTIEESKETSIVEHIAPTFFAKLHAKKTELTNLATMAEEVEFPPILINTSSDDFIHVESLKLATALVAAGHDVELHDWYTHKGQSLGHVFPVCMSWLDESRETLRMIHDFAYARI
;
A
#
# COMPACT_ATOMS: atom_id res chain seq x y z
N MET A 1 -5.60 -25.36 17.29
CA MET A 1 -6.84 -24.61 17.01
C MET A 1 -6.94 -24.19 15.54
N LEU A 2 -5.87 -24.08 14.78
CA LEU A 2 -5.93 -23.89 13.31
C LEU A 2 -6.62 -25.05 12.56
N ASN A 3 -6.85 -26.19 13.23
CA ASN A 3 -7.44 -27.42 12.65
C ASN A 3 -8.90 -27.30 12.16
N ASN A 4 -9.58 -26.19 12.43
CA ASN A 4 -10.96 -25.99 11.98
C ASN A 4 -11.07 -25.11 10.72
N ILE A 5 -9.96 -24.56 10.24
CA ILE A 5 -9.91 -23.76 9.00
C ILE A 5 -9.59 -24.72 7.86
N VAL A 6 -10.57 -24.94 7.00
CA VAL A 6 -10.42 -25.82 5.84
C VAL A 6 -9.90 -25.01 4.67
N ILE A 7 -8.73 -25.42 4.15
CA ILE A 7 -8.12 -24.89 2.92
C ILE A 7 -7.92 -26.10 2.00
N THR A 8 -8.46 -26.06 0.80
CA THR A 8 -8.21 -27.10 -0.20
C THR A 8 -6.79 -26.96 -0.77
N ASP A 9 -6.21 -28.04 -1.28
CA ASP A 9 -4.88 -28.01 -1.92
C ASP A 9 -4.86 -27.05 -3.12
N GLU A 10 -5.98 -26.93 -3.84
CA GLU A 10 -6.14 -26.02 -4.97
C GLU A 10 -6.15 -24.56 -4.51
N GLU A 11 -6.95 -24.21 -3.49
CA GLU A 11 -6.93 -22.89 -2.87
C GLU A 11 -5.54 -22.54 -2.35
N ARG A 12 -4.88 -23.45 -1.61
CA ARG A 12 -3.54 -23.23 -1.08
C ARG A 12 -2.54 -22.91 -2.19
N LYS A 13 -2.50 -23.72 -3.22
CA LYS A 13 -1.60 -23.52 -4.37
C LYS A 13 -1.84 -22.16 -5.05
N LEU A 14 -3.10 -21.80 -5.21
CA LEU A 14 -3.48 -20.53 -5.87
C LEU A 14 -3.15 -19.34 -4.98
N PHE A 15 -3.59 -19.35 -3.72
CA PHE A 15 -3.41 -18.21 -2.81
C PHE A 15 -1.96 -17.92 -2.49
N LEU A 16 -1.12 -18.97 -2.36
CA LEU A 16 0.32 -18.79 -2.19
C LEU A 16 0.99 -18.05 -3.36
N SER A 17 0.34 -17.93 -4.52
CA SER A 17 0.88 -17.12 -5.62
C SER A 17 0.82 -15.63 -5.35
N TRP A 18 -0.09 -15.14 -4.47
CA TRP A 18 -0.27 -13.71 -4.20
C TRP A 18 -0.31 -13.31 -2.71
N THR A 19 -0.20 -14.26 -1.77
CA THR A 19 -0.14 -13.94 -0.33
C THR A 19 0.57 -15.04 0.45
N ALA A 20 1.06 -14.73 1.66
CA ALA A 20 1.36 -15.73 2.67
C ALA A 20 0.04 -16.32 3.20
N LEU A 21 0.05 -17.56 3.67
CA LEU A 21 -1.08 -18.19 4.37
C LEU A 21 -0.72 -18.42 5.84
N ASP A 22 -0.10 -19.55 6.13
CA ASP A 22 0.22 -20.00 7.50
C ASP A 22 1.72 -20.25 7.73
N GLU A 23 2.58 -20.03 6.72
CA GLU A 23 4.00 -20.34 6.75
C GLU A 23 4.76 -19.54 7.82
N ASP A 24 4.30 -18.33 8.11
CA ASP A 24 4.88 -17.39 9.07
C ASP A 24 4.18 -17.40 10.44
N LEU A 25 3.21 -18.30 10.66
CA LEU A 25 2.35 -18.30 11.86
C LEU A 25 2.79 -19.29 12.94
N ALA A 26 3.81 -20.11 12.69
CA ALA A 26 4.17 -21.23 13.59
C ALA A 26 4.56 -20.77 15.02
N GLU A 27 5.20 -19.62 15.15
CA GLU A 27 5.66 -19.07 16.44
C GLU A 27 4.76 -17.93 16.96
N VAL A 28 3.59 -17.73 16.33
CA VAL A 28 2.63 -16.68 16.69
C VAL A 28 1.64 -17.22 17.73
N GLU A 29 1.22 -16.35 18.66
CA GLU A 29 0.17 -16.68 19.63
C GLU A 29 -1.06 -17.25 18.91
N PRO A 30 -1.63 -18.38 19.38
CA PRO A 30 -2.64 -19.13 18.62
C PRO A 30 -3.86 -18.32 18.17
N ASP A 31 -4.33 -17.42 19.02
CA ASP A 31 -5.51 -16.58 18.72
C ASP A 31 -5.22 -15.56 17.63
N LEU A 32 -4.03 -14.95 17.68
CA LEU A 32 -3.57 -14.01 16.66
C LEU A 32 -3.32 -14.74 15.33
N ALA A 33 -2.68 -15.93 15.39
CA ALA A 33 -2.45 -16.76 14.21
C ALA A 33 -3.76 -17.15 13.52
N GLU A 34 -4.79 -17.50 14.29
CA GLU A 34 -6.11 -17.83 13.75
C GLU A 34 -6.76 -16.61 13.11
N ALA A 35 -6.71 -15.43 13.74
CA ALA A 35 -7.27 -14.21 13.21
C ALA A 35 -6.59 -13.79 11.89
N VAL A 36 -5.27 -13.85 11.83
CA VAL A 36 -4.48 -13.55 10.62
C VAL A 36 -4.83 -14.51 9.49
N LEU A 37 -4.82 -15.83 9.75
CA LEU A 37 -5.12 -16.84 8.73
C LEU A 37 -6.54 -16.69 8.18
N ARG A 38 -7.53 -16.47 9.06
CA ARG A 38 -8.92 -16.21 8.63
C ARG A 38 -9.00 -15.00 7.71
N SER A 39 -8.40 -13.88 8.10
CA SER A 39 -8.40 -12.65 7.30
C SER A 39 -7.72 -12.84 5.94
N ARG A 40 -6.58 -13.53 5.91
CA ARG A 40 -5.89 -13.87 4.66
C ARG A 40 -6.76 -14.70 3.72
N LEU A 41 -7.48 -15.68 4.26
CA LEU A 41 -8.37 -16.54 3.47
C LEU A 41 -9.62 -15.80 3.00
N ASP A 42 -10.23 -14.98 3.85
CA ASP A 42 -11.42 -14.21 3.48
C ASP A 42 -11.10 -13.20 2.38
N PHE A 43 -9.96 -12.50 2.48
CA PHE A 43 -9.49 -11.61 1.43
C PHE A 43 -9.16 -12.39 0.15
N ALA A 44 -8.41 -13.50 0.23
CA ALA A 44 -8.02 -14.28 -0.94
C ALA A 44 -9.24 -14.86 -1.68
N ARG A 45 -10.27 -15.33 -0.95
CA ARG A 45 -11.53 -15.79 -1.54
C ARG A 45 -12.32 -14.67 -2.18
N GLY A 46 -12.30 -13.47 -1.57
CA GLY A 46 -12.86 -12.27 -2.16
C GLY A 46 -12.18 -11.92 -3.49
N ASP A 47 -10.85 -11.92 -3.52
CA ASP A 47 -10.08 -11.59 -4.71
C ASP A 47 -10.19 -12.65 -5.80
N LEU A 48 -10.27 -13.94 -5.43
CA LEU A 48 -10.47 -15.03 -6.39
C LEU A 48 -11.68 -14.79 -7.29
N SER A 49 -12.75 -14.19 -6.76
CA SER A 49 -13.95 -13.87 -7.54
C SER A 49 -13.74 -12.79 -8.61
N ARG A 50 -12.60 -12.11 -8.60
CA ARG A 50 -12.26 -10.98 -9.47
C ARG A 50 -11.20 -11.33 -10.51
N THR A 51 -10.43 -12.40 -10.32
CA THR A 51 -9.28 -12.76 -11.17
C THR A 51 -9.61 -12.93 -12.63
N ASP A 52 -10.81 -13.41 -12.97
CA ASP A 52 -11.28 -13.58 -14.36
C ASP A 52 -11.43 -12.24 -15.11
N TYR A 53 -11.47 -11.12 -14.41
CA TYR A 53 -11.60 -9.78 -14.98
C TYR A 53 -10.25 -9.05 -15.07
N TRP A 54 -9.19 -9.59 -14.48
CA TRP A 54 -7.86 -8.95 -14.51
C TRP A 54 -7.12 -9.35 -15.77
N HIS A 55 -7.06 -8.43 -16.70
CA HIS A 55 -6.33 -8.60 -17.95
C HIS A 55 -5.27 -7.52 -18.08
N ASP A 56 -4.01 -7.95 -18.15
CA ASP A 56 -2.91 -7.02 -18.38
C ASP A 56 -2.99 -6.44 -19.78
N PRO A 57 -2.77 -5.12 -19.94
CA PRO A 57 -2.76 -4.50 -21.27
C PRO A 57 -1.52 -4.92 -22.07
N GLU A 58 -1.68 -5.01 -23.40
CA GLU A 58 -0.55 -5.25 -24.29
C GLU A 58 0.43 -4.08 -24.35
N GLY A 59 1.68 -4.36 -24.65
CA GLY A 59 2.73 -3.35 -24.87
C GLY A 59 3.38 -2.85 -23.57
N ILE A 60 3.43 -3.71 -22.56
CA ILE A 60 4.16 -3.51 -21.31
C ILE A 60 5.27 -4.55 -21.23
N ASP A 61 6.50 -4.10 -21.01
CA ASP A 61 7.63 -4.94 -20.64
C ASP A 61 7.62 -5.14 -19.13
N VAL A 62 7.77 -6.39 -18.71
CA VAL A 62 7.64 -6.79 -17.30
C VAL A 62 8.96 -7.40 -16.82
N PHE A 63 9.48 -6.88 -15.71
CA PHE A 63 10.62 -7.40 -14.99
C PHE A 63 10.12 -7.89 -13.64
N GLU A 64 9.99 -9.21 -13.50
CA GLU A 64 9.37 -9.83 -12.33
C GLU A 64 10.41 -10.26 -11.30
N ASP A 65 10.00 -10.27 -10.02
CA ASP A 65 10.73 -10.84 -8.89
C ASP A 65 12.17 -10.31 -8.71
N VAL A 66 12.38 -9.04 -9.05
CA VAL A 66 13.67 -8.37 -8.87
C VAL A 66 13.97 -8.21 -7.38
N PRO A 67 15.03 -8.81 -6.83
CA PRO A 67 15.36 -8.68 -5.42
C PRO A 67 15.92 -7.28 -5.11
N TYR A 68 15.28 -6.56 -4.21
CA TYR A 68 15.83 -5.31 -3.68
C TYR A 68 16.68 -5.51 -2.42
N VAL A 69 16.51 -6.67 -1.76
CA VAL A 69 17.46 -7.27 -0.81
C VAL A 69 17.69 -8.71 -1.25
N ASP A 70 18.97 -9.09 -1.41
CA ASP A 70 19.35 -10.44 -1.87
C ASP A 70 19.53 -11.40 -0.67
N ASP A 71 18.42 -11.71 0.01
CA ASP A 71 18.37 -12.62 1.16
C ASP A 71 17.49 -13.86 0.93
N GLY A 72 16.95 -14.00 -0.29
CA GLY A 72 16.05 -15.07 -0.66
C GLY A 72 14.59 -14.89 -0.20
N THR A 73 14.28 -13.84 0.56
CA THR A 73 12.93 -13.55 1.06
C THR A 73 12.04 -13.08 -0.08
N ARG A 74 10.85 -13.71 -0.24
CA ARG A 74 9.87 -13.30 -1.26
C ARG A 74 9.43 -11.85 -1.07
N ALA A 75 9.21 -11.45 0.17
CA ALA A 75 8.77 -10.11 0.51
C ALA A 75 9.80 -9.01 0.18
N HIS A 76 11.06 -9.37 -0.12
CA HIS A 76 12.10 -8.44 -0.52
C HIS A 76 12.30 -8.39 -2.03
N ARG A 77 11.20 -8.50 -2.78
CA ARG A 77 11.19 -8.42 -4.25
C ARG A 77 10.23 -7.36 -4.73
N LEU A 78 10.52 -6.84 -5.91
CA LEU A 78 9.66 -5.91 -6.62
C LEU A 78 9.47 -6.36 -8.07
N ASP A 79 8.41 -5.86 -8.71
CA ASP A 79 8.24 -5.92 -10.16
C ASP A 79 8.39 -4.53 -10.74
N LEU A 80 8.86 -4.47 -11.99
CA LEU A 80 8.90 -3.24 -12.77
C LEU A 80 8.11 -3.44 -14.06
N TYR A 81 7.17 -2.55 -14.30
CA TYR A 81 6.34 -2.49 -15.51
C TYR A 81 6.72 -1.25 -16.32
N LEU A 82 7.14 -1.44 -17.56
CA LEU A 82 7.59 -0.37 -18.46
C LEU A 82 6.75 -0.36 -19.74
N PRO A 83 6.31 0.81 -20.22
CA PRO A 83 5.76 0.91 -21.56
C PRO A 83 6.82 0.43 -22.59
N HIS A 84 6.47 -0.52 -23.44
CA HIS A 84 7.38 -1.07 -24.44
C HIS A 84 8.05 0.00 -25.31
N ASP A 85 7.31 1.03 -25.68
CA ASP A 85 7.80 2.17 -26.45
C ASP A 85 8.93 2.94 -25.73
N SER A 86 8.95 2.97 -24.40
CA SER A 86 10.01 3.62 -23.62
C SER A 86 11.34 2.86 -23.74
N VAL A 87 11.26 1.51 -23.80
CA VAL A 87 12.42 0.63 -23.89
C VAL A 87 13.00 0.68 -25.30
N VAL A 88 12.15 0.67 -26.33
CA VAL A 88 12.59 0.57 -27.74
C VAL A 88 13.08 1.90 -28.31
N ARG A 89 12.50 3.03 -27.91
CA ARG A 89 12.80 4.34 -28.50
C ARG A 89 14.06 5.02 -27.95
N GLY A 90 14.65 4.52 -26.89
CA GLY A 90 15.89 4.98 -26.27
C GLY A 90 16.04 6.50 -26.25
N GLY A 91 15.63 7.20 -25.18
CA GLY A 91 15.89 8.64 -25.06
C GLY A 91 14.80 9.50 -24.45
N LYS A 92 13.58 9.00 -24.25
CA LYS A 92 12.62 9.66 -23.37
C LYS A 92 12.57 8.90 -22.04
N THR A 93 12.97 9.58 -20.99
CA THR A 93 12.77 9.11 -19.63
C THR A 93 11.29 9.08 -19.30
N THR A 94 10.86 8.02 -18.63
CA THR A 94 9.46 7.78 -18.27
C THR A 94 9.26 8.14 -16.81
N PRO A 95 8.26 8.98 -16.45
CA PRO A 95 7.97 9.28 -15.06
C PRO A 95 7.63 8.00 -14.28
N VAL A 96 7.91 8.01 -13.00
CA VAL A 96 7.88 6.81 -12.17
C VAL A 96 6.71 6.86 -11.19
N TYR A 97 5.98 5.76 -11.06
CA TYR A 97 5.20 5.45 -9.87
C TYR A 97 5.85 4.31 -9.09
N ILE A 98 5.88 4.44 -7.76
CA ILE A 98 6.17 3.34 -6.86
C ILE A 98 4.88 2.98 -6.16
N ASP A 99 4.40 1.76 -6.41
CA ASP A 99 3.17 1.21 -5.86
C ASP A 99 3.47 0.36 -4.61
N ILE A 100 2.68 0.55 -3.56
CA ILE A 100 2.74 -0.18 -2.31
C ILE A 100 1.37 -0.80 -2.06
N HIS A 101 1.29 -2.14 -2.13
CA HIS A 101 0.03 -2.86 -2.02
C HIS A 101 -0.63 -2.77 -0.65
N GLY A 102 -1.96 -2.91 -0.61
CA GLY A 102 -2.76 -2.97 0.61
C GLY A 102 -2.79 -4.34 1.28
N GLY A 103 -3.93 -4.66 1.92
CA GLY A 103 -4.16 -5.97 2.55
C GLY A 103 -4.08 -5.94 4.09
N GLY A 104 -4.47 -4.83 4.74
CA GLY A 104 -4.57 -4.74 6.20
C GLY A 104 -3.25 -5.04 6.94
N PHE A 105 -2.12 -4.83 6.27
CA PHE A 105 -0.75 -5.13 6.71
C PHE A 105 -0.41 -6.63 6.86
N VAL A 106 -1.36 -7.54 6.68
CA VAL A 106 -1.19 -8.99 6.90
C VAL A 106 -1.28 -9.81 5.63
N TYR A 107 -1.83 -9.26 4.57
CA TYR A 107 -2.24 -9.95 3.36
C TYR A 107 -1.69 -9.26 2.12
N SER A 108 -1.65 -9.98 1.00
CA SER A 108 -1.23 -9.52 -0.31
C SER A 108 0.29 -9.55 -0.53
N TYR A 109 0.57 -9.53 -1.81
CA TYR A 109 1.85 -9.24 -2.42
C TYR A 109 1.61 -8.45 -3.71
N LYS A 110 2.67 -7.92 -4.33
CA LYS A 110 2.66 -7.13 -5.57
C LYS A 110 1.82 -7.75 -6.72
N GLU A 111 1.65 -9.06 -6.71
CA GLU A 111 0.88 -9.79 -7.71
C GLU A 111 -0.60 -9.38 -7.74
N LEU A 112 -1.20 -9.01 -6.60
CA LEU A 112 -2.59 -8.54 -6.56
C LEU A 112 -2.76 -7.13 -7.15
N ASN A 113 -1.75 -6.28 -7.04
CA ASN A 113 -1.76 -4.95 -7.65
C ASN A 113 -1.30 -4.94 -9.11
N ARG A 114 -0.84 -6.10 -9.65
CA ARG A 114 -0.30 -6.21 -11.01
C ARG A 114 -1.18 -5.56 -12.06
N ASN A 115 -2.48 -5.87 -12.04
CA ASN A 115 -3.40 -5.35 -13.05
C ASN A 115 -3.57 -3.82 -12.95
N PHE A 116 -3.62 -3.27 -11.75
CA PHE A 116 -3.60 -1.81 -11.55
C PHE A 116 -2.29 -1.20 -12.06
N CYS A 117 -1.15 -1.77 -11.69
CA CYS A 117 0.19 -1.29 -12.06
C CYS A 117 0.43 -1.35 -13.57
N THR A 118 0.03 -2.44 -14.25
CA THR A 118 0.18 -2.56 -15.71
C THR A 118 -0.71 -1.58 -16.46
N ASN A 119 -1.93 -1.33 -15.97
CA ASN A 119 -2.81 -0.29 -16.54
C ASN A 119 -2.25 1.12 -16.31
N LEU A 120 -1.64 1.39 -15.15
CA LEU A 120 -0.95 2.65 -14.90
C LEU A 120 0.28 2.80 -15.81
N ALA A 121 1.06 1.73 -16.00
CA ALA A 121 2.17 1.71 -16.95
C ALA A 121 1.71 1.98 -18.38
N LYS A 122 0.54 1.47 -18.78
CA LYS A 122 -0.06 1.74 -20.10
C LYS A 122 -0.35 3.22 -20.34
N LEU A 123 -0.56 4.00 -19.28
CA LEU A 123 -0.74 5.44 -19.36
C LEU A 123 0.59 6.22 -19.46
N GLY A 124 1.73 5.54 -19.50
CA GLY A 124 3.03 6.16 -19.79
C GLY A 124 3.96 6.30 -18.58
N PHE A 125 3.75 5.49 -17.54
CA PHE A 125 4.63 5.46 -16.37
C PHE A 125 5.50 4.20 -16.32
N ALA A 126 6.69 4.33 -15.75
CA ALA A 126 7.41 3.20 -15.19
C ALA A 126 6.83 2.91 -13.81
N VAL A 127 6.35 1.72 -13.54
CA VAL A 127 5.71 1.38 -12.28
C VAL A 127 6.51 0.31 -11.56
N PHE A 128 7.05 0.65 -10.38
CA PHE A 128 7.65 -0.30 -9.47
C PHE A 128 6.62 -0.74 -8.45
N SER A 129 6.22 -2.01 -8.47
CA SER A 129 5.32 -2.60 -7.48
C SER A 129 6.13 -3.36 -6.45
N VAL A 130 6.05 -2.95 -5.19
CA VAL A 130 6.99 -3.35 -4.13
C VAL A 130 6.32 -4.30 -3.15
N ASN A 131 6.94 -5.45 -2.88
CA ASN A 131 6.60 -6.28 -1.73
C ASN A 131 7.22 -5.72 -0.45
N TYR A 132 6.64 -6.10 0.67
CA TYR A 132 7.15 -5.94 2.03
C TYR A 132 6.70 -7.13 2.86
N ARG A 133 7.38 -7.42 3.98
CA ARG A 133 7.01 -8.53 4.87
C ARG A 133 5.65 -8.27 5.52
N PRO A 134 4.66 -9.16 5.37
CA PRO A 134 3.36 -9.00 6.02
C PRO A 134 3.49 -9.20 7.55
N ALA A 135 2.58 -8.61 8.32
CA ALA A 135 2.44 -9.00 9.72
C ALA A 135 1.87 -10.44 9.80
N PRO A 136 2.28 -11.25 10.77
CA PRO A 136 3.14 -10.90 11.92
C PRO A 136 4.65 -11.10 11.70
N GLU A 137 5.11 -11.40 10.48
CA GLU A 137 6.53 -11.62 10.18
C GLU A 137 7.37 -10.39 10.58
N THR A 138 6.80 -9.19 10.40
CA THR A 138 7.41 -7.97 10.89
C THR A 138 6.36 -7.00 11.46
N ASP A 139 6.81 -5.95 12.16
CA ASP A 139 5.96 -4.87 12.66
C ASP A 139 5.88 -3.68 11.67
N PHE A 140 5.09 -2.66 12.01
CA PHE A 140 4.89 -1.49 11.16
C PHE A 140 6.20 -0.80 10.75
N LEU A 141 7.12 -0.65 11.70
CA LEU A 141 8.42 -0.02 11.40
C LEU A 141 9.28 -0.91 10.50
N GLY A 142 9.19 -2.23 10.65
CA GLY A 142 9.85 -3.18 9.76
C GLY A 142 9.29 -3.15 8.34
N GLN A 143 7.96 -2.98 8.17
CA GLN A 143 7.38 -2.77 6.84
C GLN A 143 7.88 -1.47 6.20
N LEU A 144 7.96 -0.37 6.96
CA LEU A 144 8.56 0.88 6.47
C LEU A 144 10.04 0.72 6.08
N GLU A 145 10.81 -0.06 6.84
CA GLU A 145 12.22 -0.35 6.49
C GLU A 145 12.35 -1.17 5.20
N ASP A 146 11.44 -2.16 4.98
CA ASP A 146 11.41 -2.95 3.75
C ASP A 146 11.12 -2.05 2.54
N VAL A 147 10.10 -1.19 2.64
CA VAL A 147 9.77 -0.23 1.57
C VAL A 147 10.90 0.78 1.35
N ALA A 148 11.53 1.28 2.43
CA ALA A 148 12.69 2.16 2.32
C ALA A 148 13.90 1.47 1.66
N ALA A 149 14.09 0.16 1.89
CA ALA A 149 15.11 -0.63 1.21
C ALA A 149 14.83 -0.73 -0.30
N ALA A 150 13.57 -0.97 -0.70
CA ALA A 150 13.17 -0.95 -2.10
C ALA A 150 13.42 0.43 -2.74
N PHE A 151 13.09 1.53 -2.05
CA PHE A 151 13.36 2.89 -2.54
C PHE A 151 14.84 3.15 -2.73
N ARG A 152 15.69 2.70 -1.79
CA ARG A 152 17.16 2.77 -1.93
C ARG A 152 17.65 1.98 -3.14
N TRP A 153 17.11 0.78 -3.34
CA TRP A 153 17.43 -0.05 -4.50
C TRP A 153 17.05 0.65 -5.80
N ILE A 154 15.82 1.16 -5.92
CA ILE A 154 15.34 1.92 -7.10
C ILE A 154 16.27 3.11 -7.39
N ARG A 155 16.65 3.87 -6.36
CA ARG A 155 17.55 5.00 -6.50
C ARG A 155 18.93 4.60 -7.04
N ILE A 156 19.47 3.46 -6.59
CA ILE A 156 20.79 2.97 -7.03
C ILE A 156 20.72 2.48 -8.47
N HIS A 157 19.69 1.71 -8.84
CA HIS A 157 19.55 1.03 -10.13
C HIS A 157 18.82 1.85 -11.21
N ARG A 158 18.45 3.10 -10.89
CA ARG A 158 17.71 3.97 -11.81
C ARG A 158 18.36 4.18 -13.19
N HIS A 159 19.66 3.98 -13.29
CA HIS A 159 20.41 4.12 -14.56
C HIS A 159 20.30 2.91 -15.48
N GLU A 160 19.76 1.81 -15.00
CA GLU A 160 19.58 0.57 -15.74
C GLU A 160 18.30 0.57 -16.56
N TYR A 161 17.38 1.52 -16.27
CA TYR A 161 16.07 1.61 -16.88
C TYR A 161 15.82 3.01 -17.45
N PRO A 162 14.96 3.15 -18.49
CA PRO A 162 14.66 4.44 -19.12
C PRO A 162 13.66 5.26 -18.29
N ILE A 163 13.99 5.54 -17.03
CA ILE A 163 13.11 6.23 -16.07
C ILE A 163 13.55 7.65 -15.77
N ASP A 164 12.58 8.53 -15.50
CA ASP A 164 12.82 9.90 -15.04
C ASP A 164 12.92 9.94 -13.52
N GLN A 165 14.15 9.97 -13.05
CA GLN A 165 14.48 9.99 -11.63
C GLN A 165 14.06 11.27 -10.87
N ASN A 166 13.69 12.35 -11.59
CA ASN A 166 13.26 13.61 -11.00
C ASN A 166 11.75 13.69 -10.84
N ASN A 167 11.01 12.79 -11.51
CA ASN A 167 9.56 12.72 -11.51
C ASN A 167 9.11 11.37 -10.93
N VAL A 168 9.34 11.18 -9.63
CA VAL A 168 8.94 9.98 -8.87
C VAL A 168 7.70 10.31 -8.06
N PHE A 169 6.66 9.52 -8.27
CA PHE A 169 5.40 9.59 -7.55
C PHE A 169 5.20 8.31 -6.73
N LEU A 170 4.50 8.42 -5.61
CA LEU A 170 4.10 7.26 -4.82
C LEU A 170 2.61 6.97 -5.01
N THR A 171 2.25 5.70 -4.99
CA THR A 171 0.86 5.26 -4.88
C THR A 171 0.76 4.09 -3.92
N GLY A 172 -0.42 3.86 -3.42
CA GLY A 172 -0.71 2.71 -2.57
C GLY A 172 -2.16 2.73 -2.15
N ASP A 173 -2.67 1.54 -1.88
CA ASP A 173 -4.05 1.33 -1.52
C ASP A 173 -4.19 0.85 -0.08
N SER A 174 -5.24 1.29 0.64
CA SER A 174 -5.54 0.82 2.00
C SER A 174 -4.33 0.92 2.95
N ALA A 175 -3.88 -0.19 3.53
CA ALA A 175 -2.66 -0.30 4.33
C ALA A 175 -1.40 0.13 3.57
N GLY A 176 -1.31 -0.16 2.26
CA GLY A 176 -0.24 0.32 1.39
C GLY A 176 -0.29 1.84 1.20
N GLY A 177 -1.49 2.42 1.18
CA GLY A 177 -1.68 3.87 1.22
C GLY A 177 -1.15 4.49 2.51
N THR A 178 -1.28 3.80 3.65
CA THR A 178 -0.65 4.21 4.93
C THR A 178 0.87 4.21 4.82
N LEU A 179 1.43 3.11 4.31
CA LEU A 179 2.88 2.99 4.13
C LEU A 179 3.40 4.06 3.15
N ALA A 180 2.68 4.31 2.05
CA ALA A 180 3.02 5.36 1.09
C ALA A 180 2.97 6.77 1.71
N LEU A 181 1.97 7.06 2.56
CA LEU A 181 1.87 8.32 3.30
C LEU A 181 3.08 8.51 4.24
N TYR A 182 3.40 7.48 5.03
CA TYR A 182 4.55 7.52 5.94
C TYR A 182 5.88 7.61 5.19
N MET A 183 6.03 6.89 4.07
CA MET A 183 7.23 7.00 3.24
C MET A 183 7.36 8.37 2.58
N THR A 184 6.24 8.98 2.13
CA THR A 184 6.25 10.37 1.66
C THR A 184 6.76 11.30 2.76
N ALA A 185 6.25 11.17 3.98
CA ALA A 185 6.69 11.97 5.12
C ALA A 185 8.17 11.74 5.48
N ILE A 186 8.64 10.50 5.42
CA ILE A 186 10.06 10.13 5.67
C ILE A 186 10.96 10.80 4.62
N GLU A 187 10.65 10.68 3.33
CA GLU A 187 11.47 11.27 2.27
C GLU A 187 11.45 12.81 2.30
N ARG A 188 10.36 13.43 2.76
CA ARG A 188 10.20 14.90 2.82
C ARG A 188 10.72 15.53 4.11
N SER A 189 10.87 14.76 5.21
CA SER A 189 11.25 15.31 6.51
C SER A 189 12.29 14.45 7.23
N GLY A 190 13.52 14.96 7.34
CA GLY A 190 14.56 14.31 8.17
C GLY A 190 14.18 14.23 9.65
N LYS A 191 13.35 15.15 10.16
CA LYS A 191 12.78 15.08 11.52
C LYS A 191 11.86 13.88 11.65
N PHE A 192 10.96 13.69 10.68
CA PHE A 192 10.03 12.57 10.65
C PHE A 192 10.77 11.23 10.49
N ALA A 193 11.70 11.14 9.54
CA ALA A 193 12.57 9.97 9.32
C ALA A 193 13.28 9.55 10.61
N LYS A 194 13.89 10.51 11.33
CA LYS A 194 14.54 10.27 12.62
C LYS A 194 13.56 9.78 13.68
N ALA A 195 12.36 10.35 13.77
CA ALA A 195 11.34 9.93 14.73
C ALA A 195 10.86 8.49 14.44
N MET A 196 10.66 8.13 13.19
CA MET A 196 10.34 6.76 12.78
C MET A 196 11.53 5.80 12.95
N GLY A 197 12.76 6.30 12.91
CA GLY A 197 13.97 5.49 12.91
C GLY A 197 14.22 4.81 11.58
N VAL A 198 13.61 5.29 10.51
CA VAL A 198 13.73 4.79 9.14
C VAL A 198 14.52 5.79 8.30
N GLY A 199 15.56 5.33 7.63
CA GLY A 199 16.43 6.19 6.84
C GLY A 199 15.80 6.62 5.52
N GLN A 200 15.95 7.91 5.17
CA GLN A 200 15.57 8.41 3.84
C GLN A 200 16.35 7.66 2.75
N SER A 201 15.71 7.33 1.65
CA SER A 201 16.36 6.72 0.48
C SER A 201 17.12 7.75 -0.35
N GLY A 202 16.68 9.01 -0.28
CA GLY A 202 17.15 10.12 -1.10
C GLY A 202 16.51 10.17 -2.48
N LEU A 203 15.36 9.51 -2.67
CA LEU A 203 14.47 9.78 -3.79
C LEU A 203 13.75 11.11 -3.57
N THR A 204 13.52 11.84 -4.65
CA THR A 204 12.72 13.07 -4.60
C THR A 204 11.28 12.72 -4.99
N VAL A 205 10.39 12.67 -4.01
CA VAL A 205 8.96 12.42 -4.24
C VAL A 205 8.31 13.71 -4.75
N ALA A 206 7.85 13.70 -6.00
CA ALA A 206 7.22 14.82 -6.68
C ALA A 206 5.72 14.97 -6.35
N GLY A 207 5.08 13.88 -5.97
CA GLY A 207 3.67 13.83 -5.54
C GLY A 207 3.29 12.43 -5.09
N SER A 208 2.10 12.28 -4.50
CA SER A 208 1.59 10.98 -4.09
C SER A 208 0.09 10.85 -4.40
N ALA A 209 -0.34 9.69 -4.87
CA ALA A 209 -1.73 9.39 -5.20
C ALA A 209 -2.20 8.18 -4.38
N PHE A 210 -3.02 8.41 -3.37
CA PHE A 210 -3.47 7.36 -2.46
C PHE A 210 -4.87 6.87 -2.82
N VAL A 211 -5.08 5.56 -2.76
CA VAL A 211 -6.36 4.90 -2.98
C VAL A 211 -6.89 4.38 -1.65
N SER A 212 -7.96 4.98 -1.13
CA SER A 212 -8.61 4.56 0.14
C SER A 212 -7.62 4.32 1.29
N PRO A 213 -6.70 5.24 1.62
CA PRO A 213 -5.67 5.02 2.63
C PRO A 213 -6.27 4.91 4.04
N LEU A 214 -5.70 4.04 4.88
CA LEU A 214 -5.92 4.08 6.32
C LEU A 214 -4.99 5.15 6.92
N ALA A 215 -5.49 6.37 7.14
CA ALA A 215 -4.62 7.51 7.42
C ALA A 215 -4.35 7.75 8.91
N ASP A 216 -5.37 7.60 9.76
CA ASP A 216 -5.29 7.91 11.19
C ASP A 216 -4.95 6.65 12.02
N LEU A 217 -3.70 6.53 12.44
CA LEU A 217 -3.25 5.42 13.29
C LEU A 217 -3.55 5.62 14.79
N THR A 218 -4.07 6.78 15.21
CA THR A 218 -4.31 7.10 16.61
C THR A 218 -5.19 6.05 17.33
N PRO A 219 -6.30 5.56 16.76
CA PRO A 219 -7.13 4.55 17.42
C PRO A 219 -6.39 3.23 17.64
N TYR A 220 -5.54 2.84 16.71
CA TYR A 220 -4.77 1.59 16.76
C TYR A 220 -3.58 1.69 17.74
N LEU A 221 -2.93 2.84 17.80
CA LEU A 221 -1.90 3.10 18.80
C LEU A 221 -2.46 3.07 20.22
N ALA A 222 -3.69 3.53 20.43
CA ALA A 222 -4.37 3.43 21.72
C ALA A 222 -4.58 1.97 22.19
N LEU A 223 -4.68 1.01 21.26
CA LEU A 223 -4.78 -0.41 21.60
C LEU A 223 -3.48 -1.04 22.10
N CYS A 224 -2.36 -0.32 21.96
CA CYS A 224 -1.06 -0.73 22.53
C CYS A 224 -0.94 -0.43 24.03
N GLU A 225 -1.84 0.38 24.61
CA GLU A 225 -1.82 0.70 26.04
C GLU A 225 -2.22 -0.53 26.89
N PRO A 226 -1.54 -0.74 28.04
CA PRO A 226 -1.88 -1.85 28.94
C PRO A 226 -3.34 -1.78 29.41
N GLY A 227 -4.05 -2.90 29.28
CA GLY A 227 -5.45 -3.03 29.73
C GLY A 227 -6.51 -2.64 28.71
N THR A 228 -6.12 -2.17 27.50
CA THR A 228 -7.08 -1.86 26.43
C THR A 228 -7.33 -3.07 25.51
N ARG A 229 -6.57 -4.16 25.66
CA ARG A 229 -6.73 -5.37 24.84
C ARG A 229 -8.13 -5.95 25.04
N LYS A 230 -8.95 -5.93 24.00
CA LYS A 230 -10.24 -6.61 23.96
C LYS A 230 -10.03 -8.11 24.10
N THR A 231 -10.96 -8.79 24.77
CA THR A 231 -10.99 -10.25 24.79
C THR A 231 -11.39 -10.77 23.40
N ILE A 232 -11.04 -12.03 23.09
CA ILE A 232 -11.32 -12.66 21.77
C ILE A 232 -12.84 -12.66 21.47
N GLU A 233 -13.68 -12.81 22.50
CA GLU A 233 -15.14 -12.77 22.33
C GLU A 233 -15.65 -11.38 21.95
N GLU A 234 -15.03 -10.32 22.47
CA GLU A 234 -15.31 -8.93 22.08
C GLU A 234 -14.75 -8.59 20.70
N SER A 235 -13.72 -9.32 20.25
CA SER A 235 -13.00 -9.06 19.01
C SER A 235 -13.61 -9.72 17.77
N LYS A 236 -14.68 -10.51 17.88
CA LYS A 236 -15.31 -11.17 16.73
C LYS A 236 -15.85 -10.22 15.65
N GLU A 237 -16.08 -8.98 16.00
CA GLU A 237 -16.53 -7.92 15.09
C GLU A 237 -15.43 -6.88 14.78
N THR A 238 -14.19 -7.10 15.26
CA THR A 238 -13.10 -6.16 15.06
C THR A 238 -12.34 -6.46 13.77
N SER A 239 -11.80 -5.41 13.15
CA SER A 239 -10.96 -5.54 11.96
C SER A 239 -9.65 -6.26 12.27
N ILE A 240 -9.03 -6.86 11.25
CA ILE A 240 -7.71 -7.47 11.40
C ILE A 240 -6.66 -6.48 11.92
N VAL A 241 -6.74 -5.21 11.52
CA VAL A 241 -5.81 -4.17 11.98
C VAL A 241 -5.94 -3.95 13.49
N GLU A 242 -7.16 -3.98 14.04
CA GLU A 242 -7.36 -3.91 15.50
C GLU A 242 -6.81 -5.13 16.23
N HIS A 243 -6.90 -6.33 15.62
CA HIS A 243 -6.35 -7.57 16.20
C HIS A 243 -4.83 -7.52 16.31
N ILE A 244 -4.15 -7.11 15.24
CA ILE A 244 -2.69 -7.06 15.25
C ILE A 244 -2.12 -5.86 15.98
N ALA A 245 -2.90 -4.77 16.15
CA ALA A 245 -2.44 -3.48 16.64
C ALA A 245 -1.56 -3.55 17.91
N PRO A 246 -1.93 -4.33 18.96
CA PRO A 246 -1.15 -4.37 20.20
C PRO A 246 0.29 -4.86 20.05
N THR A 247 0.56 -5.65 19.04
CA THR A 247 1.90 -6.16 18.71
C THR A 247 2.52 -5.43 17.53
N PHE A 248 1.75 -5.22 16.48
CA PHE A 248 2.20 -4.65 15.22
C PHE A 248 2.62 -3.18 15.35
N PHE A 249 1.88 -2.38 16.11
CA PHE A 249 2.21 -0.96 16.34
C PHE A 249 2.98 -0.73 17.66
N ALA A 250 3.31 -1.76 18.44
CA ALA A 250 3.95 -1.61 19.75
C ALA A 250 5.24 -0.78 19.70
N LYS A 251 6.13 -1.03 18.74
CA LYS A 251 7.38 -0.28 18.62
C LYS A 251 7.13 1.18 18.19
N LEU A 252 6.15 1.42 17.32
CA LEU A 252 5.76 2.78 16.94
C LEU A 252 5.19 3.54 18.16
N HIS A 253 4.26 2.90 18.89
CA HIS A 253 3.70 3.45 20.13
C HIS A 253 4.78 3.78 21.17
N ALA A 254 5.77 2.90 21.34
CA ALA A 254 6.87 3.09 22.28
C ALA A 254 7.76 4.32 21.96
N LYS A 255 7.73 4.84 20.73
CA LYS A 255 8.45 6.07 20.36
C LYS A 255 7.84 7.33 20.96
N LYS A 256 6.57 7.27 21.41
CA LYS A 256 5.84 8.38 22.05
C LYS A 256 5.97 9.71 21.30
N THR A 257 5.96 9.65 19.99
CA THR A 257 6.09 10.83 19.13
C THR A 257 4.71 11.37 18.73
N GLU A 258 4.53 12.68 18.84
CA GLU A 258 3.34 13.39 18.36
C GLU A 258 3.19 13.35 16.83
N LEU A 259 4.28 13.04 16.12
CA LEU A 259 4.30 12.99 14.64
C LEU A 259 3.44 11.87 14.05
N THR A 260 2.97 10.91 14.85
CA THR A 260 1.99 9.90 14.43
C THR A 260 0.55 10.41 14.43
N ASN A 261 0.29 11.55 15.08
CA ASN A 261 -0.98 12.25 14.96
C ASN A 261 -1.08 12.91 13.59
N LEU A 262 -2.18 12.70 12.89
CA LEU A 262 -2.34 13.10 11.50
C LEU A 262 -2.25 14.63 11.30
N ALA A 263 -2.84 15.41 12.22
CA ALA A 263 -2.78 16.87 12.14
C ALA A 263 -1.35 17.37 12.39
N THR A 264 -0.68 16.84 13.42
CA THR A 264 0.73 17.17 13.71
C THR A 264 1.65 16.75 12.56
N MET A 265 1.42 15.58 11.96
CA MET A 265 2.17 15.15 10.77
C MET A 265 2.01 16.14 9.63
N ALA A 266 0.75 16.56 9.34
CA ALA A 266 0.47 17.51 8.28
C ALA A 266 1.11 18.88 8.52
N GLU A 267 1.17 19.35 9.77
CA GLU A 267 1.82 20.63 10.13
C GLU A 267 3.35 20.58 10.04
N GLU A 268 3.96 19.43 10.38
CA GLU A 268 5.41 19.30 10.54
C GLU A 268 6.14 18.81 9.29
N VAL A 269 5.42 18.24 8.35
CA VAL A 269 5.97 17.70 7.10
C VAL A 269 5.52 18.56 5.93
N GLU A 270 6.47 19.06 5.16
CA GLU A 270 6.19 19.76 3.90
C GLU A 270 5.85 18.72 2.81
N PHE A 271 4.59 18.28 2.79
CA PHE A 271 4.14 17.30 1.81
C PHE A 271 4.19 17.86 0.38
N PRO A 272 4.56 17.02 -0.62
CA PRO A 272 4.34 17.36 -2.02
C PRO A 272 2.83 17.34 -2.32
N PRO A 273 2.39 17.73 -3.54
CA PRO A 273 1.01 17.57 -3.93
C PRO A 273 0.49 16.14 -3.69
N ILE A 274 -0.73 16.03 -3.18
CA ILE A 274 -1.37 14.75 -2.81
C ILE A 274 -2.71 14.62 -3.54
N LEU A 275 -2.92 13.50 -4.23
CA LEU A 275 -4.23 13.07 -4.71
C LEU A 275 -4.74 11.97 -3.79
N ILE A 276 -6.02 12.05 -3.39
CA ILE A 276 -6.70 11.04 -2.59
C ILE A 276 -7.94 10.59 -3.36
N ASN A 277 -8.07 9.28 -3.56
CA ASN A 277 -9.25 8.66 -4.18
C ASN A 277 -9.96 7.75 -3.16
N THR A 278 -11.28 7.84 -3.09
CA THR A 278 -12.12 7.01 -2.24
C THR A 278 -13.53 6.88 -2.83
N SER A 279 -14.40 6.12 -2.19
CA SER A 279 -15.83 6.04 -2.53
C SER A 279 -16.71 6.16 -1.31
N SER A 280 -17.93 6.66 -1.48
CA SER A 280 -18.88 6.88 -0.39
C SER A 280 -19.37 5.60 0.31
N ASP A 281 -19.18 4.44 -0.32
CA ASP A 281 -19.49 3.11 0.22
C ASP A 281 -18.24 2.32 0.64
N ASP A 282 -17.09 2.98 0.73
CA ASP A 282 -15.88 2.41 1.33
C ASP A 282 -16.02 2.34 2.85
N PHE A 283 -15.74 1.18 3.45
CA PHE A 283 -15.88 0.98 4.89
C PHE A 283 -14.91 1.82 5.73
N ILE A 284 -13.82 2.33 5.14
CA ILE A 284 -12.90 3.30 5.76
C ILE A 284 -12.95 4.67 5.07
N HIS A 285 -14.04 5.01 4.37
CA HIS A 285 -14.23 6.28 3.67
C HIS A 285 -13.79 7.50 4.51
N VAL A 286 -14.15 7.51 5.80
CA VAL A 286 -13.81 8.58 6.74
C VAL A 286 -12.31 8.84 6.85
N GLU A 287 -11.45 7.83 6.66
CA GLU A 287 -10.00 7.98 6.76
C GLU A 287 -9.43 8.86 5.64
N SER A 288 -9.93 8.69 4.41
CA SER A 288 -9.59 9.54 3.27
C SER A 288 -10.01 11.01 3.51
N LEU A 289 -11.20 11.22 4.08
CA LEU A 289 -11.69 12.56 4.42
C LEU A 289 -10.88 13.22 5.56
N LYS A 290 -10.49 12.45 6.58
CA LYS A 290 -9.59 12.93 7.65
C LYS A 290 -8.24 13.38 7.08
N LEU A 291 -7.64 12.55 6.20
CA LEU A 291 -6.36 12.88 5.57
C LEU A 291 -6.45 14.17 4.75
N ALA A 292 -7.45 14.26 3.87
CA ALA A 292 -7.67 15.46 3.06
C ALA A 292 -7.86 16.70 3.95
N THR A 293 -8.67 16.58 5.01
CA THR A 293 -8.94 17.68 5.95
C THR A 293 -7.68 18.14 6.66
N ALA A 294 -6.85 17.21 7.19
CA ALA A 294 -5.62 17.55 7.89
C ALA A 294 -4.61 18.24 6.96
N LEU A 295 -4.42 17.72 5.76
CA LEU A 295 -3.49 18.28 4.79
C LEU A 295 -3.93 19.67 4.29
N VAL A 296 -5.22 19.85 3.97
CA VAL A 296 -5.77 21.14 3.56
C VAL A 296 -5.69 22.17 4.69
N ALA A 297 -5.98 21.78 5.94
CA ALA A 297 -5.87 22.65 7.10
C ALA A 297 -4.42 23.12 7.33
N ALA A 298 -3.43 22.31 7.00
CA ALA A 298 -2.01 22.65 7.04
C ALA A 298 -1.51 23.42 5.81
N GLY A 299 -2.37 23.64 4.79
CA GLY A 299 -2.06 24.46 3.61
C GLY A 299 -1.40 23.69 2.46
N HIS A 300 -1.47 22.34 2.45
CA HIS A 300 -0.92 21.52 1.36
C HIS A 300 -1.83 21.52 0.12
N ASP A 301 -1.23 21.23 -1.05
CA ASP A 301 -1.92 21.01 -2.33
C ASP A 301 -2.55 19.62 -2.34
N VAL A 302 -3.90 19.55 -2.31
CA VAL A 302 -4.66 18.30 -2.19
C VAL A 302 -5.77 18.25 -3.23
N GLU A 303 -5.79 17.17 -4.00
CA GLU A 303 -6.92 16.78 -4.84
C GLU A 303 -7.65 15.61 -4.17
N LEU A 304 -8.94 15.77 -3.86
CA LEU A 304 -9.79 14.70 -3.32
C LEU A 304 -10.84 14.30 -4.35
N HIS A 305 -10.80 13.04 -4.76
CA HIS A 305 -11.81 12.40 -5.60
C HIS A 305 -12.63 11.43 -4.76
N ASP A 306 -13.80 11.89 -4.32
CA ASP A 306 -14.77 11.15 -3.54
C ASP A 306 -15.90 10.68 -4.45
N TRP A 307 -15.88 9.40 -4.84
CA TRP A 307 -16.87 8.82 -5.72
C TRP A 307 -18.17 8.55 -4.98
N TYR A 308 -19.20 9.22 -5.38
CA TYR A 308 -20.53 9.04 -4.80
C TYR A 308 -21.28 7.92 -5.52
N THR A 309 -21.64 6.85 -4.78
CA THR A 309 -22.39 5.72 -5.33
C THR A 309 -23.88 6.01 -5.39
N HIS A 310 -24.52 5.69 -6.51
CA HIS A 310 -25.95 5.79 -6.69
C HIS A 310 -26.66 4.50 -6.25
N LYS A 311 -27.99 4.56 -6.10
CA LYS A 311 -28.80 3.40 -5.69
C LYS A 311 -28.56 2.20 -6.62
N GLY A 312 -28.10 1.10 -6.07
CA GLY A 312 -27.81 -0.15 -6.79
C GLY A 312 -26.42 -0.24 -7.39
N GLN A 313 -25.59 0.78 -7.22
CA GLN A 313 -24.16 0.77 -7.54
C GLN A 313 -23.36 0.46 -6.27
N SER A 314 -22.29 -0.29 -6.39
CA SER A 314 -21.28 -0.46 -5.34
C SER A 314 -19.90 -0.37 -5.98
N LEU A 315 -19.07 0.51 -5.45
CA LEU A 315 -17.64 0.62 -5.76
C LEU A 315 -16.84 -0.06 -4.65
N GLY A 316 -17.10 0.32 -3.40
CA GLY A 316 -16.47 -0.26 -2.23
C GLY A 316 -15.01 0.17 -2.06
N HIS A 317 -14.34 -0.55 -1.17
CA HIS A 317 -12.96 -0.29 -0.79
C HIS A 317 -11.98 -0.60 -1.92
N VAL A 318 -11.05 0.31 -2.19
CA VAL A 318 -9.96 0.19 -3.18
C VAL A 318 -10.42 -0.24 -4.58
N PHE A 319 -11.62 0.15 -4.99
CA PHE A 319 -12.22 -0.28 -6.25
C PHE A 319 -11.31 -0.08 -7.50
N PRO A 320 -10.49 0.97 -7.62
CA PRO A 320 -9.62 1.13 -8.78
C PRO A 320 -8.57 0.03 -8.92
N VAL A 321 -8.15 -0.55 -7.78
CA VAL A 321 -7.18 -1.65 -7.73
C VAL A 321 -7.87 -2.99 -7.97
N CYS A 322 -8.96 -3.25 -7.24
CA CYS A 322 -9.65 -4.54 -7.26
C CYS A 322 -10.53 -4.76 -8.49
N MET A 323 -11.10 -3.69 -9.06
CA MET A 323 -12.14 -3.75 -10.10
C MET A 323 -11.76 -2.87 -11.31
N SER A 324 -10.61 -3.13 -11.92
CA SER A 324 -10.06 -2.37 -13.05
C SER A 324 -10.96 -2.29 -14.29
N TRP A 325 -11.95 -3.19 -14.39
CA TRP A 325 -12.92 -3.24 -15.51
C TRP A 325 -14.02 -2.18 -15.43
N LEU A 326 -14.19 -1.50 -14.28
CA LEU A 326 -15.18 -0.45 -14.11
C LEU A 326 -14.74 0.83 -14.84
N ASP A 327 -15.73 1.60 -15.33
CA ASP A 327 -15.46 2.89 -15.96
C ASP A 327 -14.92 3.90 -14.94
N GLU A 328 -15.40 3.85 -13.70
CA GLU A 328 -14.92 4.65 -12.57
C GLU A 328 -13.45 4.35 -12.24
N SER A 329 -13.04 3.08 -12.34
CA SER A 329 -11.64 2.69 -12.14
C SER A 329 -10.73 3.22 -13.23
N ARG A 330 -11.18 3.13 -14.49
CA ARG A 330 -10.45 3.71 -15.62
C ARG A 330 -10.35 5.23 -15.55
N GLU A 331 -11.39 5.89 -15.06
CA GLU A 331 -11.38 7.33 -14.85
C GLU A 331 -10.44 7.71 -13.69
N THR A 332 -10.45 6.96 -12.59
CA THR A 332 -9.49 7.15 -11.48
C THR A 332 -8.05 7.02 -11.96
N LEU A 333 -7.73 6.03 -12.81
CA LEU A 333 -6.40 5.91 -13.39
C LEU A 333 -6.03 7.13 -14.27
N ARG A 334 -6.99 7.70 -15.02
CA ARG A 334 -6.74 8.96 -15.75
C ARG A 334 -6.51 10.14 -14.82
N MET A 335 -7.27 10.24 -13.72
CA MET A 335 -7.05 11.28 -12.70
C MET A 335 -5.64 11.16 -12.09
N ILE A 336 -5.18 9.96 -11.77
CA ILE A 336 -3.81 9.69 -11.29
C ILE A 336 -2.77 10.10 -12.35
N HIS A 337 -3.03 9.79 -13.62
CA HIS A 337 -2.19 10.22 -14.74
C HIS A 337 -2.14 11.75 -14.85
N ASP A 338 -3.29 12.41 -14.92
CA ASP A 338 -3.38 13.85 -15.12
C ASP A 338 -2.78 14.63 -13.94
N PHE A 339 -2.98 14.12 -12.71
CA PHE A 339 -2.34 14.63 -11.51
C PHE A 339 -0.81 14.64 -11.62
N ALA A 340 -0.21 13.53 -12.07
CA ALA A 340 1.24 13.45 -12.22
C ALA A 340 1.74 14.32 -13.39
N TYR A 341 1.10 14.24 -14.56
CA TYR A 341 1.52 14.98 -15.75
C TYR A 341 1.35 16.50 -15.65
N ALA A 342 0.46 16.98 -14.79
CA ALA A 342 0.35 18.42 -14.49
C ALA A 342 1.53 18.96 -13.64
N ARG A 343 2.40 18.07 -13.14
CA ARG A 343 3.50 18.38 -12.19
C ARG A 343 4.90 18.01 -12.71
N ILE A 344 4.97 17.57 -13.97
CA ILE A 344 6.22 17.20 -14.68
C ILE A 344 6.72 18.34 -15.53
#